data_6f876567d72f9db4febd09d1623383e4
#
_entry.id   6f876567d72f9db4febd09d1623383e4
#
_cell.length_a   1.000
_cell.length_b   1.000
_cell.length_c   1.000
_cell.angle_alpha   90.00
_cell.angle_beta   90.00
_cell.angle_gamma   90.00
#
_symmetry.space_group_name_H-M   'P 1'
#
loop_
_entity.id
_entity.type
_entity.pdbx_description
1 polymer ?
#
loop_
_entity_poly.entity_id
_entity_poly.type
_entity_poly.pdbx_seq_one_letter_code
_entity_poly.pdbx_strand_id
1 'polypeptide(L)'
;MKNLISTALVLLLLVSVSGAKIEFNNLQELVESYNVNIEKAPEVLKTLLGSEIFDFTIPLNNGTILRWGFETQNAKIMNSSQGGIENPTIVVYATEEAIDNVLAAQDPVAAYTKAEQDGQIKIEGKTFVSNLKLKAALSNAGAIKYFFGIFSQG
;
A
#
# COMPACT_ATOMS: atom_id res chain seq x y z
N MET A 1 8.10 -14.24 -1.29
CA MET A 1 8.02 -13.46 -0.04
C MET A 1 8.54 -12.03 -0.14
N LYS A 2 8.65 -11.50 -1.30
CA LYS A 2 9.39 -10.22 -1.47
C LYS A 2 8.50 -8.99 -1.47
N ASN A 3 7.39 -8.78 -1.05
CA ASN A 3 6.68 -7.49 -1.23
C ASN A 3 5.35 -7.35 -0.46
N LEU A 4 5.22 -8.05 0.66
CA LEU A 4 4.01 -8.07 1.47
C LEU A 4 3.63 -6.71 2.09
N ILE A 5 4.60 -5.90 2.43
CA ILE A 5 4.36 -4.67 3.19
C ILE A 5 3.94 -3.51 2.31
N SER A 6 4.47 -3.46 1.12
CA SER A 6 4.08 -2.40 0.19
C SER A 6 2.66 -2.62 -0.36
N THR A 7 2.22 -3.88 -0.47
CA THR A 7 0.82 -4.21 -0.75
C THR A 7 -0.09 -3.76 0.37
N ALA A 8 0.41 -3.91 1.57
CA ALA A 8 -0.25 -3.43 2.74
C ALA A 8 -0.49 -1.90 2.68
N LEU A 9 0.42 -1.12 2.12
CA LEU A 9 0.21 0.32 1.95
C LEU A 9 -0.83 0.64 0.87
N VAL A 10 -0.82 -0.09 -0.24
CA VAL A 10 -1.88 0.02 -1.26
C VAL A 10 -3.22 -0.34 -0.67
N LEU A 11 -3.27 -1.42 0.09
CA LEU A 11 -4.46 -1.89 0.78
C LEU A 11 -4.96 -0.88 1.83
N LEU A 12 -4.04 -0.20 2.54
CA LEU A 12 -4.39 0.82 3.52
C LEU A 12 -5.20 1.96 2.92
N LEU A 13 -4.79 2.39 1.76
CA LEU A 13 -5.43 3.51 1.07
C LEU A 13 -6.79 3.13 0.46
N LEU A 14 -7.03 1.83 0.25
CA LEU A 14 -8.22 1.32 -0.43
C LEU A 14 -9.30 0.81 0.53
N VAL A 15 -8.94 0.40 1.74
CA VAL A 15 -9.86 -0.24 2.69
C VAL A 15 -10.83 0.73 3.36
N SER A 16 -10.54 2.01 3.39
CA SER A 16 -11.50 3.01 3.89
C SER A 16 -12.74 3.13 3.01
N VAL A 17 -12.80 2.41 1.88
CA VAL A 17 -13.92 2.38 0.95
C VAL A 17 -14.58 1.01 1.05
N SER A 18 -15.37 0.80 2.10
CA SER A 18 -16.13 -0.45 2.28
C SER A 18 -17.08 -0.69 1.09
N GLY A 19 -16.75 -1.67 0.23
CA GLY A 19 -17.66 -2.31 -0.71
C GLY A 19 -18.03 -1.51 -1.96
N ALA A 20 -17.44 -0.36 -2.24
CA ALA A 20 -17.73 0.45 -3.41
C ALA A 20 -16.44 0.99 -4.05
N LYS A 21 -16.53 1.31 -5.33
CA LYS A 21 -15.51 1.95 -6.15
C LYS A 21 -14.66 2.93 -5.37
N ILE A 22 -13.34 2.89 -5.56
CA ILE A 22 -12.41 3.93 -5.11
C ILE A 22 -12.88 5.26 -5.72
N GLU A 23 -13.61 6.02 -4.93
CA GLU A 23 -14.01 7.37 -5.32
C GLU A 23 -12.95 8.35 -4.84
N PHE A 24 -12.37 9.09 -5.75
CA PHE A 24 -11.39 10.14 -5.43
C PHE A 24 -11.92 11.22 -4.47
N ASN A 25 -13.23 11.31 -4.33
CA ASN A 25 -13.88 12.24 -3.42
C ASN A 25 -13.59 11.96 -1.94
N ASN A 26 -13.12 10.74 -1.62
CA ASN A 26 -12.82 10.31 -0.26
C ASN A 26 -11.32 10.25 0.06
N LEU A 27 -10.48 10.81 -0.81
CA LEU A 27 -9.03 10.77 -0.66
C LEU A 27 -8.53 11.37 0.65
N GLN A 28 -9.12 12.49 1.05
CA GLN A 28 -8.76 13.14 2.30
C GLN A 28 -9.11 12.29 3.51
N GLU A 29 -10.28 11.66 3.52
CA GLU A 29 -10.67 10.73 4.60
C GLU A 29 -9.74 9.52 4.67
N LEU A 30 -9.30 9.01 3.52
CA LEU A 30 -8.32 7.92 3.44
C LEU A 30 -7.00 8.32 4.08
N VAL A 31 -6.48 9.49 3.75
CA VAL A 31 -5.22 10.02 4.31
C VAL A 31 -5.35 10.22 5.82
N GLU A 32 -6.46 10.80 6.29
CA GLU A 32 -6.70 11.01 7.72
C GLU A 32 -6.77 9.68 8.48
N SER A 33 -7.52 8.72 7.97
CA SER A 33 -7.63 7.38 8.56
C SER A 33 -6.27 6.66 8.60
N TYR A 34 -5.51 6.72 7.51
CA TYR A 34 -4.15 6.19 7.48
C TYR A 34 -3.28 6.84 8.56
N ASN A 35 -3.25 8.16 8.61
CA ASN A 35 -2.39 8.91 9.52
C ASN A 35 -2.67 8.62 11.00
N VAL A 36 -3.93 8.35 11.35
CA VAL A 36 -4.31 7.91 12.69
C VAL A 36 -3.80 6.49 13.00
N ASN A 37 -3.97 5.57 12.06
CA ASN A 37 -3.63 4.16 12.27
C ASN A 37 -2.12 3.91 12.28
N ILE A 38 -1.35 4.64 11.46
CA ILE A 38 0.10 4.44 11.36
C ILE A 38 0.84 4.79 12.64
N GLU A 39 0.29 5.62 13.50
CA GLU A 39 0.89 5.96 14.80
C GLU A 39 1.05 4.72 15.70
N LYS A 40 0.15 3.76 15.59
CA LYS A 40 0.14 2.52 16.36
C LYS A 40 0.88 1.36 15.69
N ALA A 41 1.40 1.58 14.50
CA ALA A 41 2.07 0.54 13.72
C ALA A 41 3.40 0.12 14.33
N PRO A 42 3.84 -1.15 14.11
CA PRO A 42 5.18 -1.58 14.47
C PRO A 42 6.27 -0.68 13.89
N GLU A 43 7.36 -0.49 14.63
CA GLU A 43 8.47 0.38 14.24
C GLU A 43 9.07 0.04 12.86
N VAL A 44 9.11 -1.24 12.51
CA VAL A 44 9.59 -1.66 11.18
C VAL A 44 8.73 -1.09 10.04
N LEU A 45 7.41 -1.00 10.23
CA LEU A 45 6.51 -0.34 9.27
C LEU A 45 6.71 1.16 9.26
N LYS A 46 6.80 1.80 10.43
CA LYS A 46 7.07 3.23 10.52
C LYS A 46 8.42 3.60 9.91
N THR A 47 9.41 2.74 10.03
CA THR A 47 10.72 2.92 9.39
C THR A 47 10.63 2.79 7.86
N LEU A 48 9.92 1.79 7.36
CA LEU A 48 9.69 1.64 5.92
C LEU A 48 8.99 2.86 5.34
N LEU A 49 7.94 3.31 6.02
CA LEU A 49 7.06 4.38 5.55
C LEU A 49 7.57 5.78 5.96
N GLY A 50 8.71 5.86 6.64
CA GLY A 50 9.19 7.04 7.36
C GLY A 50 9.30 8.30 6.53
N SER A 51 10.02 8.23 5.40
CA SER A 51 10.23 9.37 4.48
C SER A 51 10.45 8.81 3.09
N GLU A 52 9.36 8.51 2.41
CA GLU A 52 9.34 7.90 1.09
C GLU A 52 8.40 8.67 0.15
N ILE A 53 8.65 8.55 -1.14
CA ILE A 53 7.81 9.08 -2.21
C ILE A 53 7.25 7.87 -2.96
N PHE A 54 5.95 7.67 -2.86
CA PHE A 54 5.23 6.55 -3.48
C PHE A 54 4.54 6.99 -4.76
N ASP A 55 4.70 6.22 -5.83
CA ASP A 55 3.91 6.36 -7.06
C ASP A 55 3.12 5.08 -7.33
N PHE A 56 1.80 5.19 -7.30
CA PHE A 56 0.86 4.10 -7.55
C PHE A 56 0.30 4.14 -8.95
N THR A 57 0.24 2.99 -9.59
CA THR A 57 -0.48 2.76 -10.85
C THR A 57 -1.44 1.59 -10.65
N ILE A 58 -2.73 1.86 -10.75
CA ILE A 58 -3.79 0.88 -10.51
C ILE A 58 -4.71 0.82 -11.74
N PRO A 59 -4.57 -0.19 -12.61
CA PRO A 59 -5.57 -0.47 -13.63
C PRO A 59 -6.88 -0.90 -12.97
N LEU A 60 -7.95 -0.18 -13.28
CA LEU A 60 -9.30 -0.43 -12.77
C LEU A 60 -10.07 -1.39 -13.68
N ASN A 61 -11.04 -2.10 -13.12
CA ASN A 61 -11.87 -3.06 -13.86
C ASN A 61 -12.72 -2.40 -14.97
N ASN A 62 -12.95 -1.08 -14.91
CA ASN A 62 -13.63 -0.32 -15.93
C ASN A 62 -12.74 0.09 -17.13
N GLY A 63 -11.47 -0.34 -17.14
CA GLY A 63 -10.49 -0.03 -18.19
C GLY A 63 -9.76 1.30 -18.03
N THR A 64 -10.03 2.07 -16.98
CA THR A 64 -9.26 3.28 -16.67
C THR A 64 -8.03 2.95 -15.83
N ILE A 65 -7.04 3.84 -15.81
CA ILE A 65 -5.84 3.71 -14.99
C ILE A 65 -5.85 4.83 -13.96
N LEU A 66 -5.85 4.43 -12.70
CA LEU A 66 -5.66 5.32 -11.58
C LEU A 66 -4.16 5.51 -11.34
N ARG A 67 -3.69 6.76 -11.34
CA ARG A 67 -2.34 7.11 -10.91
C ARG A 67 -2.40 8.06 -9.72
N TRP A 68 -1.60 7.76 -8.72
CA TRP A 68 -1.63 8.53 -7.49
C TRP A 68 -0.27 8.53 -6.79
N GLY A 69 0.20 9.70 -6.38
CA GLY A 69 1.46 9.88 -5.66
C GLY A 69 1.25 10.31 -4.22
N PHE A 70 2.15 9.87 -3.33
CA PHE A 70 2.18 10.28 -1.92
C PHE A 70 3.58 10.55 -1.45
N GLU A 71 3.71 11.56 -0.61
CA GLU A 71 4.92 11.81 0.16
C GLU A 71 4.65 11.55 1.63
N THR A 72 5.52 10.79 2.27
CA THR A 72 5.45 10.53 3.70
C THR A 72 6.56 11.25 4.46
N GLN A 73 6.27 11.64 5.69
CA GLN A 73 7.24 12.12 6.68
C GLN A 73 6.85 11.57 8.05
N ASN A 74 7.81 10.98 8.75
CA ASN A 74 7.52 10.27 10.00
C ASN A 74 6.38 9.24 9.85
N ALA A 75 6.39 8.54 8.72
CA ALA A 75 5.38 7.58 8.29
C ALA A 75 3.96 8.14 8.03
N LYS A 76 3.72 9.42 8.23
CA LYS A 76 2.45 10.07 7.89
C LYS A 76 2.47 10.58 6.45
N ILE A 77 1.34 10.49 5.78
CA ILE A 77 1.15 11.11 4.48
C ILE A 77 1.01 12.62 4.69
N MET A 78 1.93 13.38 4.11
CA MET A 78 1.97 14.83 4.19
C MET A 78 1.49 15.51 2.92
N ASN A 79 1.65 14.83 1.79
CA ASN A 79 1.26 15.35 0.49
C ASN A 79 0.73 14.23 -0.41
N SER A 80 -0.23 14.55 -1.28
CA SER A 80 -0.76 13.61 -2.26
C SER A 80 -1.03 14.31 -3.59
N SER A 81 -0.84 13.58 -4.69
CA SER A 81 -1.00 14.11 -6.04
C SER A 81 -1.73 13.11 -6.94
N GLN A 82 -2.80 13.54 -7.57
CA GLN A 82 -3.44 12.78 -8.64
C GLN A 82 -2.58 12.84 -9.91
N GLY A 83 -2.54 11.74 -10.66
CA GLY A 83 -1.73 11.62 -11.87
C GLY A 83 -0.31 11.14 -11.62
N GLY A 84 0.05 10.87 -10.36
CA GLY A 84 1.37 10.40 -9.96
C GLY A 84 2.26 11.49 -9.39
N ILE A 85 3.49 11.13 -9.07
CA ILE A 85 4.47 12.03 -8.48
C ILE A 85 5.84 11.83 -9.14
N GLU A 86 6.62 12.90 -9.22
CA GLU A 86 7.97 12.83 -9.79
C GLU A 86 8.98 12.25 -8.80
N ASN A 87 9.99 11.57 -9.34
CA ASN A 87 11.12 11.00 -8.59
C ASN A 87 10.69 10.09 -7.42
N PRO A 88 9.79 9.11 -7.64
CA PRO A 88 9.38 8.20 -6.58
C PRO A 88 10.55 7.38 -6.05
N THR A 89 10.57 7.12 -4.75
CA THR A 89 11.51 6.20 -4.12
C THR A 89 10.96 4.77 -4.08
N ILE A 90 9.63 4.64 -4.14
CA ILE A 90 8.92 3.37 -4.23
C ILE A 90 7.82 3.47 -5.28
N VAL A 91 7.80 2.51 -6.21
CA VAL A 91 6.77 2.39 -7.24
C VAL A 91 5.92 1.17 -6.97
N VAL A 92 4.62 1.33 -7.04
CA VAL A 92 3.62 0.28 -6.82
C VAL A 92 2.73 0.14 -8.03
N TYR A 93 2.62 -1.07 -8.55
CA TYR A 93 1.63 -1.46 -9.54
C TYR A 93 0.74 -2.55 -8.94
N ALA A 94 -0.57 -2.37 -8.99
CA ALA A 94 -1.53 -3.37 -8.56
C ALA A 94 -2.83 -3.24 -9.35
N THR A 95 -3.38 -4.35 -9.84
CA THR A 95 -4.70 -4.33 -10.46
C THR A 95 -5.79 -4.22 -9.41
N GLU A 96 -6.91 -3.56 -9.73
CA GLU A 96 -8.07 -3.49 -8.84
C GLU A 96 -8.54 -4.89 -8.43
N GLU A 97 -8.62 -5.82 -9.37
CA GLU A 97 -8.99 -7.23 -9.11
C GLU A 97 -8.06 -7.89 -8.08
N ALA A 98 -6.74 -7.70 -8.20
CA ALA A 98 -5.79 -8.28 -7.27
C ALA A 98 -5.95 -7.69 -5.86
N ILE A 99 -6.20 -6.40 -5.77
CA ILE A 99 -6.46 -5.71 -4.50
C ILE A 99 -7.71 -6.29 -3.84
N ASP A 100 -8.82 -6.38 -4.57
CA ASP A 100 -10.09 -6.92 -4.08
C ASP A 100 -9.92 -8.37 -3.61
N ASN A 101 -9.20 -9.19 -4.36
CA ASN A 101 -8.93 -10.59 -4.02
C ASN A 101 -8.11 -10.72 -2.73
N VAL A 102 -7.11 -9.89 -2.54
CA VAL A 102 -6.29 -9.91 -1.31
C VAL A 102 -7.12 -9.48 -0.10
N LEU A 103 -7.95 -8.43 -0.26
CA LEU A 103 -8.81 -7.93 0.82
C LEU A 103 -9.89 -8.92 1.24
N ALA A 104 -10.46 -9.65 0.29
CA ALA A 104 -11.52 -10.62 0.54
C ALA A 104 -11.01 -11.99 1.01
N ALA A 105 -9.69 -12.25 0.94
CA ALA A 105 -9.12 -13.54 1.23
C ALA A 105 -9.11 -13.86 2.73
N GLN A 106 -9.35 -15.11 3.08
CA GLN A 106 -9.15 -15.61 4.46
C GLN A 106 -7.67 -15.59 4.87
N ASP A 107 -6.77 -15.81 3.91
CA ASP A 107 -5.33 -15.64 4.06
C ASP A 107 -4.83 -14.57 3.08
N PRO A 108 -4.82 -13.29 3.48
CA PRO A 108 -4.37 -12.20 2.63
C PRO A 108 -2.90 -12.32 2.21
N VAL A 109 -2.07 -12.94 3.03
CA VAL A 109 -0.64 -13.16 2.72
C VAL A 109 -0.47 -14.12 1.55
N ALA A 110 -1.18 -15.23 1.57
CA ALA A 110 -1.15 -16.20 0.48
C ALA A 110 -1.74 -15.62 -0.81
N ALA A 111 -2.87 -14.89 -0.72
CA ALA A 111 -3.49 -14.24 -1.86
C ALA A 111 -2.56 -13.19 -2.49
N TYR A 112 -1.89 -12.40 -1.67
CA TYR A 112 -0.88 -11.45 -2.11
C TYR A 112 0.29 -12.13 -2.84
N THR A 113 0.87 -13.17 -2.22
CA THR A 113 1.99 -13.91 -2.80
C THR A 113 1.63 -14.44 -4.20
N LYS A 114 0.40 -14.94 -4.34
CA LYS A 114 -0.10 -15.40 -5.63
C LYS A 114 -0.22 -14.23 -6.63
N ALA A 115 -0.81 -13.11 -6.25
CA ALA A 115 -0.95 -11.94 -7.11
C ALA A 115 0.40 -11.37 -7.57
N GLU A 116 1.41 -11.42 -6.70
CA GLU A 116 2.78 -11.05 -7.04
C GLU A 116 3.40 -12.02 -8.07
N GLN A 117 3.25 -13.33 -7.86
CA GLN A 117 3.72 -14.36 -8.79
C GLN A 117 3.05 -14.23 -10.17
N ASP A 118 1.77 -13.92 -10.19
CA ASP A 118 0.98 -13.71 -11.41
C ASP A 118 1.27 -12.34 -12.09
N GLY A 119 2.10 -11.50 -11.46
CA GLY A 119 2.45 -10.17 -11.96
C GLY A 119 1.35 -9.12 -11.84
N GLN A 120 0.29 -9.43 -11.10
CA GLN A 120 -0.83 -8.51 -10.85
C GLN A 120 -0.51 -7.44 -9.80
N ILE A 121 0.48 -7.72 -8.94
CA ILE A 121 1.05 -6.77 -7.98
C ILE A 121 2.56 -6.76 -8.14
N LYS A 122 3.13 -5.57 -8.24
CA LYS A 122 4.59 -5.35 -8.33
C LYS A 122 4.97 -4.15 -7.48
N ILE A 123 6.02 -4.30 -6.69
CA ILE A 123 6.51 -3.22 -5.86
C ILE A 123 8.02 -3.17 -5.95
N GLU A 124 8.54 -1.99 -6.19
CA GLU A 124 9.95 -1.77 -6.46
C GLU A 124 10.46 -0.54 -5.72
N GLY A 125 11.50 -0.71 -4.91
CA GLY A 125 12.29 0.41 -4.39
C GLY A 125 13.23 0.92 -5.47
N LYS A 126 13.23 2.21 -5.72
CA LYS A 126 14.10 2.86 -6.72
C LYS A 126 15.46 3.23 -6.18
N THR A 127 15.61 3.28 -4.85
CA THR A 127 16.88 3.56 -4.18
C THR A 127 17.38 2.33 -3.41
N PHE A 128 18.69 2.28 -3.15
CA PHE A 128 19.25 1.23 -2.31
C PHE A 128 18.63 1.22 -0.90
N VAL A 129 18.42 2.40 -0.33
CA VAL A 129 17.83 2.55 1.01
C VAL A 129 16.38 2.05 1.03
N SER A 130 15.57 2.44 0.05
CA SER A 130 14.17 1.99 -0.05
C SER A 130 14.08 0.47 -0.24
N ASN A 131 14.96 -0.12 -1.04
CA ASN A 131 15.04 -1.58 -1.19
C ASN A 131 15.42 -2.28 0.12
N LEU A 132 16.36 -1.73 0.88
CA LEU A 132 16.77 -2.29 2.17
C LEU A 132 15.64 -2.24 3.21
N LYS A 133 14.93 -1.10 3.29
CA LYS A 133 13.74 -0.95 4.14
C LYS A 133 12.64 -1.94 3.77
N LEU A 134 12.36 -2.10 2.47
CA LEU A 134 11.40 -3.09 1.97
C LEU A 134 11.76 -4.50 2.43
N LYS A 135 13.01 -4.91 2.31
CA LYS A 135 13.47 -6.23 2.75
C LYS A 135 13.32 -6.43 4.27
N ALA A 136 13.69 -5.43 5.07
CA ALA A 136 13.58 -5.50 6.52
C ALA A 136 12.12 -5.65 6.97
N ALA A 137 11.25 -4.86 6.40
CA ALA A 137 9.84 -4.90 6.69
C ALA A 137 9.20 -6.24 6.29
N LEU A 138 9.58 -6.80 5.15
CA LEU A 138 9.10 -8.09 4.62
C LEU A 138 9.50 -9.31 5.46
N SER A 139 10.58 -9.18 6.21
CA SER A 139 11.05 -10.25 7.10
C SER A 139 10.33 -10.28 8.44
N ASN A 140 9.44 -9.31 8.71
CA ASN A 140 8.79 -9.17 10.02
C ASN A 140 7.31 -9.62 9.95
N ALA A 141 7.05 -10.86 10.37
CA ALA A 141 5.69 -11.43 10.39
C ALA A 141 4.71 -10.65 11.30
N GLY A 142 5.20 -10.03 12.38
CA GLY A 142 4.38 -9.21 13.27
C GLY A 142 3.91 -7.92 12.61
N ALA A 143 4.76 -7.28 11.83
CA ALA A 143 4.40 -6.12 11.02
C ALA A 143 3.34 -6.46 9.99
N ILE A 144 3.49 -7.58 9.31
CA ILE A 144 2.54 -8.09 8.32
C ILE A 144 1.18 -8.37 8.96
N LYS A 145 1.16 -9.09 10.09
CA LYS A 145 -0.09 -9.39 10.82
C LYS A 145 -0.79 -8.13 11.32
N TYR A 146 -0.04 -7.19 11.89
CA TYR A 146 -0.60 -5.91 12.33
C TYR A 146 -1.29 -5.20 11.18
N PHE A 147 -0.63 -5.18 10.07
CA PHE A 147 -1.08 -4.49 8.89
C PHE A 147 -2.40 -5.05 8.34
N PHE A 148 -2.47 -6.37 8.14
CA PHE A 148 -3.73 -7.01 7.72
C PHE A 148 -4.80 -6.97 8.82
N GLY A 149 -4.40 -6.96 10.10
CA GLY A 149 -5.32 -6.85 11.24
C GLY A 149 -6.09 -5.55 11.30
N ILE A 150 -5.50 -4.43 10.83
CA ILE A 150 -6.20 -3.14 10.74
C ILE A 150 -7.44 -3.25 9.83
N PHE A 151 -7.39 -4.10 8.82
CA PHE A 151 -8.41 -4.20 7.78
C PHE A 151 -9.41 -5.34 7.97
N SER A 152 -9.09 -6.30 8.83
CA SER A 152 -9.98 -7.42 9.12
C SER A 152 -11.02 -7.11 10.20
N GLN A 153 -10.96 -5.95 10.83
CA GLN A 153 -11.86 -5.53 11.92
C GLN A 153 -12.96 -4.56 11.45
N GLY A 154 -13.11 -4.38 10.16
CA GLY A 154 -14.15 -3.55 9.56
C GLY A 154 -15.42 -4.32 9.22
#